data_6ffc2784f830e3133e8ef6ababff7c96
#
_entry.id   6ffc2784f830e3133e8ef6ababff7c96
#
_cell.length_a   1.000
_cell.length_b   1.000
_cell.length_c   1.000
_cell.angle_alpha   90.00
_cell.angle_beta   90.00
_cell.angle_gamma   90.00
#
_symmetry.space_group_name_H-M   'P 1'
#
loop_
_entity.id
_entity.type
_entity.pdbx_description
1 polymer ?
#
loop_
_entity_poly.entity_id
_entity_poly.type
_entity_poly.pdbx_seq_one_letter_code
_entity_poly.pdbx_strand_id
1 'polypeptide(L)'
;AEQWEGVVIRAEDATVTANQFQWEIFEIDDGTGKIRVDDDSQDIKDYYNPNIGANPLPPVGSLVQSIEGWVYHHYGDYAQSTNYKINPLYPEDMEFGAGPPSISNATREPCTPSTSDDEVTVSCVITDNSTISEALVYYSIDGGISYNSIILTENESTYTGVIPLSGASFVHYYISATDDGVDQAQPKTSTFPFDLENAELGFHITDNFSIHHIQETPVSSGIGFYEGCMVTVSGVITGDIEQYNSYYGAYALQDGVGQWNGIIFDTGVNEVDLTRGDQAVSYTHLTLPTSSQ
;
A
#
# COMPACT_ATOMS: atom_id res chain seq x y z
N ALA A 1 2.77 -22.97 20.66
CA ALA A 1 2.41 -21.61 21.12
C ALA A 1 1.36 -21.63 22.23
N GLU A 2 0.36 -22.56 22.19
CA GLU A 2 -0.77 -22.62 23.16
C GLU A 2 -0.32 -22.57 24.66
N GLN A 3 0.76 -23.25 25.00
CA GLN A 3 1.29 -23.27 26.37
C GLN A 3 1.81 -21.88 26.85
N TRP A 4 1.94 -20.93 25.95
CA TRP A 4 2.42 -19.58 26.19
C TRP A 4 1.30 -18.53 26.16
N GLU A 5 0.06 -18.93 25.90
CA GLU A 5 -1.07 -18.00 25.86
C GLU A 5 -1.22 -17.27 27.19
N GLY A 6 -1.32 -15.94 27.13
CA GLY A 6 -1.38 -15.07 28.31
C GLY A 6 -0.04 -14.85 29.03
N VAL A 7 1.05 -15.41 28.52
CA VAL A 7 2.39 -15.23 29.07
C VAL A 7 3.10 -14.13 28.30
N VAL A 8 3.80 -13.25 29.01
CA VAL A 8 4.74 -12.28 28.39
C VAL A 8 5.98 -13.05 27.95
N ILE A 9 6.31 -12.92 26.68
CA ILE A 9 7.52 -13.50 26.08
C ILE A 9 8.39 -12.37 25.53
N ARG A 10 9.66 -12.66 25.33
CA ARG A 10 10.59 -11.82 24.60
C ARG A 10 11.18 -12.62 23.43
N ALA A 11 11.04 -12.10 22.24
CA ALA A 11 11.75 -12.58 21.05
C ALA A 11 12.98 -11.69 20.84
N GLU A 12 14.11 -12.28 20.46
CA GLU A 12 15.38 -11.57 20.23
C GLU A 12 15.96 -11.98 18.87
N ASP A 13 16.73 -11.07 18.27
CA ASP A 13 17.46 -11.30 16.99
C ASP A 13 16.56 -11.79 15.84
N ALA A 14 15.31 -11.35 15.81
CA ALA A 14 14.35 -11.71 14.78
C ALA A 14 14.46 -10.76 13.57
N THR A 15 13.96 -11.21 12.43
CA THR A 15 13.88 -10.41 11.21
C THR A 15 12.42 -10.17 10.85
N VAL A 16 12.06 -8.96 10.44
CA VAL A 16 10.75 -8.67 9.86
C VAL A 16 10.61 -9.38 8.53
N THR A 17 9.63 -10.27 8.40
CA THR A 17 9.41 -11.08 7.20
C THR A 17 8.23 -10.63 6.35
N ALA A 18 7.29 -9.88 6.92
CA ALA A 18 6.17 -9.26 6.23
C ALA A 18 5.61 -8.09 7.05
N ASN A 19 5.02 -7.08 6.40
CA ASN A 19 4.45 -5.90 7.06
C ASN A 19 3.20 -5.34 6.35
N GLN A 20 2.52 -6.16 5.55
CA GLN A 20 1.32 -5.76 4.81
C GLN A 20 0.14 -6.65 5.19
N PHE A 21 -0.36 -6.47 6.42
CA PHE A 21 -1.51 -7.18 6.93
C PHE A 21 -2.66 -6.20 7.20
N GLN A 22 -3.88 -6.71 7.11
CA GLN A 22 -5.07 -5.88 7.32
C GLN A 22 -5.30 -5.55 8.79
N TRP A 23 -4.94 -6.46 9.70
CA TRP A 23 -5.27 -6.37 11.13
C TRP A 23 -4.06 -6.52 12.06
N GLU A 24 -2.97 -7.05 11.54
CA GLU A 24 -1.69 -7.18 12.24
C GLU A 24 -0.70 -6.19 11.68
N ILE A 25 0.29 -5.79 12.49
CA ILE A 25 1.23 -4.77 12.05
C ILE A 25 2.32 -5.37 11.17
N PHE A 26 2.99 -6.45 11.63
CA PHE A 26 4.05 -7.10 10.87
C PHE A 26 4.29 -8.53 11.38
N GLU A 27 5.11 -9.29 10.66
CA GLU A 27 5.51 -10.66 11.01
C GLU A 27 7.03 -10.69 11.21
N ILE A 28 7.47 -11.43 12.22
CA ILE A 28 8.88 -11.66 12.52
C ILE A 28 9.22 -13.13 12.54
N ASP A 29 10.50 -13.45 12.29
CA ASP A 29 11.08 -14.80 12.37
C ASP A 29 12.47 -14.73 12.98
N ASP A 30 12.71 -15.45 14.06
CA ASP A 30 14.00 -15.61 14.73
C ASP A 30 14.77 -16.86 14.23
N GLY A 31 14.28 -17.51 13.18
CA GLY A 31 14.82 -18.74 12.63
C GLY A 31 14.19 -20.01 13.23
N THR A 32 13.36 -19.88 14.26
CA THR A 32 12.59 -21.01 14.84
C THR A 32 11.16 -21.09 14.32
N GLY A 33 10.66 -19.98 13.74
CA GLY A 33 9.35 -19.89 13.12
C GLY A 33 8.77 -18.47 13.19
N LYS A 34 7.76 -18.27 12.37
CA LYS A 34 7.11 -16.97 12.20
C LYS A 34 6.06 -16.71 13.27
N ILE A 35 6.02 -15.49 13.78
CA ILE A 35 4.96 -14.99 14.63
C ILE A 35 4.57 -13.58 14.19
N ARG A 36 3.28 -13.26 14.26
CA ARG A 36 2.78 -11.93 13.96
C ARG A 36 2.80 -11.05 15.19
N VAL A 37 3.06 -9.78 14.96
CA VAL A 37 2.95 -8.72 15.95
C VAL A 37 1.62 -8.03 15.76
N ASP A 38 0.87 -7.83 16.84
CA ASP A 38 -0.46 -7.23 16.82
C ASP A 38 -0.47 -5.84 17.47
N ASP A 39 -1.47 -5.04 17.15
CA ASP A 39 -1.65 -3.68 17.64
C ASP A 39 -2.83 -3.56 18.63
N ASP A 40 -3.14 -4.58 19.39
CA ASP A 40 -4.26 -4.54 20.34
C ASP A 40 -4.12 -3.46 21.41
N SER A 41 -2.88 -3.05 21.73
CA SER A 41 -2.62 -1.90 22.60
C SER A 41 -2.93 -0.57 21.89
N GLN A 42 -3.58 0.36 22.63
CA GLN A 42 -3.86 1.69 22.11
C GLN A 42 -2.58 2.47 21.79
N ASP A 43 -1.54 2.33 22.61
CA ASP A 43 -0.27 3.01 22.39
C ASP A 43 0.43 2.52 21.12
N ILE A 44 0.34 1.23 20.79
CA ILE A 44 0.87 0.66 19.55
C ILE A 44 0.02 1.07 18.35
N LYS A 45 -1.32 1.07 18.47
CA LYS A 45 -2.21 1.61 17.44
C LYS A 45 -1.86 3.05 17.08
N ASP A 46 -1.71 3.89 18.07
CA ASP A 46 -1.38 5.29 17.88
C ASP A 46 0.04 5.46 17.31
N TYR A 47 0.98 4.61 17.70
CA TYR A 47 2.37 4.64 17.24
C TYR A 47 2.49 4.42 15.73
N TYR A 48 1.67 3.53 15.15
CA TYR A 48 1.68 3.20 13.72
C TYR A 48 0.52 3.82 12.92
N ASN A 49 -0.30 4.68 13.52
CA ASN A 49 -1.48 5.25 12.86
C ASN A 49 -1.11 6.37 11.87
N PRO A 50 -1.27 6.17 10.56
CA PRO A 50 -0.89 7.17 9.56
C PRO A 50 -1.73 8.46 9.64
N ASN A 51 -2.90 8.43 10.27
CA ASN A 51 -3.78 9.60 10.38
C ASN A 51 -3.34 10.62 11.44
N ILE A 52 -2.45 10.23 12.34
CA ILE A 52 -1.92 11.11 13.40
C ILE A 52 -0.42 11.39 13.26
N GLY A 53 0.15 11.12 12.08
CA GLY A 53 1.56 11.37 11.79
C GLY A 53 2.51 10.36 12.44
N ALA A 54 2.06 9.14 12.54
CA ALA A 54 2.75 8.05 13.20
C ALA A 54 3.95 7.52 12.42
N ASN A 55 4.69 6.64 13.08
CA ASN A 55 5.88 6.02 12.54
C ASN A 55 5.52 5.03 11.41
N PRO A 56 6.38 4.89 10.40
CA PRO A 56 6.20 3.86 9.39
C PRO A 56 6.36 2.47 10.02
N LEU A 57 5.70 1.48 9.40
CA LEU A 57 5.94 0.08 9.76
C LEU A 57 7.41 -0.29 9.47
N PRO A 58 8.00 -1.18 10.30
CA PRO A 58 9.37 -1.62 10.05
C PRO A 58 9.45 -2.31 8.69
N PRO A 59 10.44 -1.93 7.84
CA PRO A 59 10.64 -2.57 6.55
C PRO A 59 10.92 -4.07 6.68
N VAL A 60 10.50 -4.83 5.67
CA VAL A 60 10.88 -6.24 5.57
C VAL A 60 12.40 -6.35 5.46
N GLY A 61 12.99 -7.24 6.27
CA GLY A 61 14.45 -7.37 6.41
C GLY A 61 15.04 -6.53 7.56
N SER A 62 14.25 -5.72 8.26
CA SER A 62 14.70 -5.03 9.48
C SER A 62 15.03 -6.05 10.58
N LEU A 63 16.10 -5.78 11.30
CA LEU A 63 16.42 -6.53 12.52
C LEU A 63 15.56 -6.04 13.67
N VAL A 64 14.84 -6.96 14.29
CA VAL A 64 14.20 -6.77 15.59
C VAL A 64 15.18 -7.27 16.65
N GLN A 65 15.88 -6.36 17.32
CA GLN A 65 16.83 -6.73 18.38
C GLN A 65 16.10 -7.38 19.54
N SER A 66 14.96 -6.82 19.92
CA SER A 66 14.05 -7.48 20.85
C SER A 66 12.63 -6.96 20.69
N ILE A 67 11.68 -7.83 20.99
CA ILE A 67 10.27 -7.48 21.16
C ILE A 67 9.72 -8.23 22.36
N GLU A 68 9.09 -7.50 23.27
CA GLU A 68 8.45 -8.04 24.47
C GLU A 68 6.94 -7.83 24.36
N GLY A 69 6.16 -8.88 24.62
CA GLY A 69 4.72 -8.78 24.59
C GLY A 69 4.06 -10.06 25.10
N TRP A 70 2.79 -9.98 25.38
CA TRP A 70 2.02 -11.14 25.80
C TRP A 70 1.53 -11.94 24.59
N VAL A 71 1.54 -13.24 24.70
CA VAL A 71 1.06 -14.14 23.66
C VAL A 71 -0.45 -14.22 23.71
N TYR A 72 -1.08 -13.98 22.58
CA TYR A 72 -2.52 -14.00 22.43
C TYR A 72 -2.95 -14.90 21.28
N HIS A 73 -4.02 -15.65 21.49
CA HIS A 73 -4.65 -16.44 20.43
C HIS A 73 -5.87 -15.70 19.89
N HIS A 74 -5.83 -15.35 18.61
CA HIS A 74 -6.93 -14.69 17.96
C HIS A 74 -7.93 -15.71 17.42
N TYR A 75 -9.21 -15.54 17.77
CA TYR A 75 -10.31 -16.39 17.31
C TYR A 75 -11.16 -15.61 16.29
N GLY A 76 -11.56 -16.26 15.19
CA GLY A 76 -12.48 -15.68 14.23
C GLY A 76 -12.28 -16.20 12.81
N ASP A 77 -13.17 -15.80 11.89
CA ASP A 77 -13.16 -16.25 10.50
C ASP A 77 -11.92 -15.77 9.70
N TYR A 78 -11.25 -14.74 10.20
CA TYR A 78 -9.98 -14.22 9.67
C TYR A 78 -8.76 -14.86 10.33
N ALA A 79 -8.94 -15.77 11.27
CA ALA A 79 -7.86 -16.52 11.88
C ALA A 79 -7.25 -17.48 10.85
N GLN A 80 -6.07 -17.12 10.35
CA GLN A 80 -5.29 -17.99 9.49
C GLN A 80 -4.49 -19.00 10.30
N SER A 81 -3.78 -19.91 9.66
CA SER A 81 -3.22 -21.15 10.19
C SER A 81 -2.30 -21.05 11.43
N THR A 82 -1.87 -19.86 11.82
CA THR A 82 -1.18 -19.59 13.09
C THR A 82 -1.84 -18.42 13.76
N ASN A 83 -2.69 -18.69 14.72
CA ASN A 83 -3.53 -17.69 15.36
C ASN A 83 -2.88 -17.03 16.58
N TYR A 84 -1.64 -17.41 16.89
CA TYR A 84 -0.89 -16.82 18.00
C TYR A 84 -0.11 -15.62 17.52
N LYS A 85 -0.19 -14.54 18.31
CA LYS A 85 0.45 -13.26 18.05
C LYS A 85 1.19 -12.82 19.30
N ILE A 86 2.19 -11.98 19.14
CA ILE A 86 2.82 -11.25 20.22
C ILE A 86 2.26 -9.83 20.25
N ASN A 87 1.81 -9.38 21.43
CA ASN A 87 1.20 -8.07 21.62
C ASN A 87 2.09 -7.21 22.52
N PRO A 88 2.90 -6.30 21.97
CA PRO A 88 3.58 -5.28 22.74
C PRO A 88 2.56 -4.32 23.36
N LEU A 89 2.85 -3.80 24.54
CA LEU A 89 1.97 -2.82 25.19
C LEU A 89 2.37 -1.39 24.86
N TYR A 90 3.67 -1.13 24.74
CA TYR A 90 4.24 0.19 24.52
C TYR A 90 5.27 0.15 23.38
N PRO A 91 5.53 1.28 22.69
CA PRO A 91 6.57 1.35 21.68
C PRO A 91 7.97 0.94 22.16
N GLU A 92 8.30 1.21 23.41
CA GLU A 92 9.56 0.82 24.05
C GLU A 92 9.72 -0.68 24.29
N ASP A 93 8.66 -1.46 24.16
CA ASP A 93 8.74 -2.92 24.18
C ASP A 93 9.33 -3.50 22.88
N MET A 94 9.57 -2.64 21.89
CA MET A 94 10.12 -2.99 20.60
C MET A 94 11.43 -2.25 20.35
N GLU A 95 12.52 -2.99 20.20
CA GLU A 95 13.84 -2.46 19.88
C GLU A 95 14.27 -2.95 18.49
N PHE A 96 14.37 -2.02 17.55
CA PHE A 96 14.79 -2.30 16.20
C PHE A 96 16.28 -1.98 16.02
N GLY A 97 16.98 -2.86 15.31
CA GLY A 97 18.32 -2.62 14.81
C GLY A 97 18.29 -1.86 13.48
N ALA A 98 19.49 -1.68 12.91
CA ALA A 98 19.61 -1.11 11.57
C ALA A 98 18.88 -1.98 10.53
N GLY A 99 17.95 -1.39 9.82
CA GLY A 99 17.12 -2.01 8.77
C GLY A 99 17.37 -1.39 7.40
N PRO A 100 16.76 -1.88 6.32
CA PRO A 100 16.73 -1.19 5.06
C PRO A 100 15.83 0.06 5.12
N PRO A 101 16.00 1.02 4.20
CA PRO A 101 15.16 2.21 4.13
C PRO A 101 13.66 1.88 4.07
N SER A 102 12.84 2.69 4.73
CA SER A 102 11.38 2.63 4.61
C SER A 102 10.91 3.58 3.53
N ILE A 103 10.19 3.06 2.53
CA ILE A 103 9.59 3.82 1.45
C ILE A 103 8.08 3.84 1.65
N SER A 104 7.48 5.02 1.70
CA SER A 104 6.05 5.20 1.93
C SER A 104 5.48 6.37 1.13
N ASN A 105 4.14 6.52 1.14
CA ASN A 105 3.44 7.63 0.50
C ASN A 105 3.86 7.86 -0.96
N ALA A 106 4.04 6.78 -1.72
CA ALA A 106 4.33 6.87 -3.14
C ALA A 106 3.13 7.45 -3.88
N THR A 107 3.34 8.56 -4.57
CA THR A 107 2.32 9.28 -5.34
C THR A 107 2.87 9.65 -6.71
N ARG A 108 1.99 10.03 -7.63
CA ARG A 108 2.37 10.54 -8.94
C ARG A 108 1.46 11.68 -9.38
N GLU A 109 2.01 12.59 -10.19
CA GLU A 109 1.29 13.73 -10.76
C GLU A 109 1.73 13.98 -12.22
N PRO A 110 0.81 14.04 -13.21
CA PRO A 110 -0.62 13.76 -13.04
C PRO A 110 -0.92 12.30 -12.72
N CYS A 111 -1.99 12.06 -11.95
CA CYS A 111 -2.43 10.73 -11.56
C CYS A 111 -2.95 9.90 -12.75
N THR A 112 -3.60 10.58 -13.70
CA THR A 112 -4.16 10.02 -14.96
C THR A 112 -3.60 10.82 -16.13
N PRO A 113 -2.35 10.55 -16.57
CA PRO A 113 -1.75 11.29 -17.66
C PRO A 113 -2.48 11.05 -18.99
N SER A 114 -2.59 12.12 -19.78
CA SER A 114 -3.14 12.13 -21.11
C SER A 114 -2.05 11.93 -22.18
N THR A 115 -2.47 11.72 -23.42
CA THR A 115 -1.51 11.60 -24.56
C THR A 115 -0.77 12.91 -24.86
N SER A 116 -1.18 14.04 -24.27
CA SER A 116 -0.51 15.33 -24.41
C SER A 116 0.52 15.62 -23.31
N ASP A 117 0.59 14.76 -22.27
CA ASP A 117 1.58 14.91 -21.22
C ASP A 117 2.90 14.28 -21.66
N ASP A 118 3.99 14.99 -21.41
CA ASP A 118 5.34 14.53 -21.78
C ASP A 118 6.02 13.76 -20.63
N GLU A 119 5.54 13.97 -19.39
CA GLU A 119 6.18 13.46 -18.19
C GLU A 119 5.20 13.25 -17.03
N VAL A 120 5.59 12.41 -16.06
CA VAL A 120 4.90 12.20 -14.78
C VAL A 120 5.91 12.34 -13.66
N THR A 121 5.60 13.18 -12.67
CA THR A 121 6.40 13.30 -11.45
C THR A 121 5.99 12.23 -10.45
N VAL A 122 6.94 11.43 -10.01
CA VAL A 122 6.77 10.47 -8.90
C VAL A 122 7.36 11.07 -7.64
N SER A 123 6.65 10.94 -6.52
CA SER A 123 7.08 11.40 -5.20
C SER A 123 6.87 10.31 -4.16
N CYS A 124 7.78 10.22 -3.19
CA CYS A 124 7.63 9.32 -2.05
C CYS A 124 8.32 9.90 -0.80
N VAL A 125 8.04 9.33 0.34
CA VAL A 125 8.78 9.58 1.58
C VAL A 125 9.73 8.42 1.81
N ILE A 126 11.01 8.71 2.04
CA ILE A 126 12.02 7.71 2.40
C ILE A 126 12.60 8.10 3.75
N THR A 127 12.59 7.16 4.68
CA THR A 127 13.18 7.33 6.02
C THR A 127 14.05 6.13 6.36
N ASP A 128 15.11 6.40 7.11
CA ASP A 128 16.02 5.40 7.62
C ASP A 128 16.72 5.91 8.89
N ASN A 129 17.29 5.01 9.68
CA ASN A 129 18.17 5.35 10.80
C ASN A 129 19.63 5.62 10.35
N SER A 130 19.97 5.30 9.09
CA SER A 130 21.21 5.62 8.41
C SER A 130 20.99 6.66 7.30
N THR A 131 22.03 7.08 6.62
CA THR A 131 21.94 7.99 5.48
C THR A 131 21.47 7.24 4.23
N ILE A 132 20.53 7.80 3.48
CA ILE A 132 20.18 7.25 2.17
C ILE A 132 21.30 7.56 1.19
N SER A 133 21.96 6.52 0.70
CA SER A 133 23.06 6.64 -0.26
C SER A 133 22.57 6.70 -1.71
N GLU A 134 21.43 6.09 -2.02
CA GLU A 134 20.82 6.08 -3.33
C GLU A 134 19.32 5.95 -3.24
N ALA A 135 18.59 6.74 -4.02
CA ALA A 135 17.15 6.64 -4.21
C ALA A 135 16.81 6.75 -5.70
N LEU A 136 16.14 5.74 -6.24
CA LEU A 136 15.84 5.61 -7.67
C LEU A 136 14.37 5.29 -7.90
N VAL A 137 13.81 5.79 -8.99
CA VAL A 137 12.63 5.22 -9.62
C VAL A 137 13.06 4.43 -10.85
N TYR A 138 12.66 3.18 -10.90
CA TYR A 138 12.80 2.33 -12.08
C TYR A 138 11.51 2.34 -12.86
N TYR A 139 11.56 2.52 -14.17
CA TYR A 139 10.36 2.54 -15.01
C TYR A 139 10.57 1.78 -16.32
N SER A 140 9.49 1.19 -16.82
CA SER A 140 9.43 0.45 -18.07
C SER A 140 8.27 0.97 -18.94
N ILE A 141 8.53 1.11 -20.23
CA ILE A 141 7.55 1.47 -21.25
C ILE A 141 7.34 0.35 -22.28
N ASP A 142 7.90 -0.81 -22.03
CA ASP A 142 7.87 -1.99 -22.93
C ASP A 142 7.22 -3.22 -22.28
N GLY A 143 6.33 -3.00 -21.30
CA GLY A 143 5.60 -4.06 -20.62
C GLY A 143 6.42 -4.81 -19.58
N GLY A 144 7.36 -4.13 -18.92
CA GLY A 144 8.19 -4.73 -17.87
C GLY A 144 9.37 -5.56 -18.38
N ILE A 145 9.67 -5.51 -19.70
CA ILE A 145 10.77 -6.29 -20.30
C ILE A 145 12.13 -5.65 -19.93
N SER A 146 12.19 -4.32 -19.98
CA SER A 146 13.39 -3.57 -19.56
C SER A 146 13.03 -2.37 -18.72
N TYR A 147 13.93 -1.99 -17.80
CA TYR A 147 13.73 -0.85 -16.91
C TYR A 147 14.87 0.15 -17.10
N ASN A 148 14.50 1.42 -17.19
CA ASN A 148 15.38 2.56 -17.04
C ASN A 148 15.29 3.07 -15.62
N SER A 149 16.29 3.81 -15.14
CA SER A 149 16.29 4.39 -13.80
C SER A 149 16.49 5.90 -13.84
N ILE A 150 15.91 6.57 -12.85
CA ILE A 150 16.02 8.00 -12.61
C ILE A 150 16.36 8.21 -11.14
N ILE A 151 17.35 9.05 -10.86
CA ILE A 151 17.69 9.43 -9.49
C ILE A 151 16.60 10.31 -8.94
N LEU A 152 16.10 9.96 -7.75
CA LEU A 152 15.18 10.79 -7.00
C LEU A 152 15.94 11.90 -6.29
N THR A 153 15.40 13.11 -6.36
CA THR A 153 15.96 14.28 -5.67
C THR A 153 15.29 14.45 -4.32
N GLU A 154 16.13 14.52 -3.30
CA GLU A 154 15.69 14.72 -1.91
C GLU A 154 15.35 16.19 -1.64
N ASN A 155 14.23 16.38 -0.94
CA ASN A 155 13.86 17.63 -0.31
C ASN A 155 13.24 17.29 1.07
N GLU A 156 14.02 17.47 2.13
CA GLU A 156 13.71 16.94 3.48
C GLU A 156 13.58 15.41 3.45
N SER A 157 12.44 14.84 3.81
CA SER A 157 12.18 13.39 3.70
C SER A 157 11.40 12.99 2.44
N THR A 158 11.09 13.96 1.58
CA THR A 158 10.38 13.73 0.31
C THR A 158 11.37 13.60 -0.83
N TYR A 159 11.22 12.54 -1.61
CA TYR A 159 12.03 12.23 -2.77
C TYR A 159 11.19 12.33 -4.03
N THR A 160 11.69 13.01 -5.06
CA THR A 160 10.96 13.26 -6.31
C THR A 160 11.78 12.92 -7.54
N GLY A 161 11.14 12.34 -8.55
CA GLY A 161 11.74 12.06 -9.85
C GLY A 161 10.73 12.20 -10.97
N VAL A 162 11.19 12.42 -12.20
CA VAL A 162 10.34 12.66 -13.36
C VAL A 162 10.50 11.55 -14.39
N ILE A 163 9.44 10.79 -14.63
CA ILE A 163 9.39 9.74 -15.66
C ILE A 163 9.00 10.35 -17.00
N PRO A 164 9.84 10.28 -18.05
CA PRO A 164 9.47 10.71 -19.40
C PRO A 164 8.54 9.68 -20.03
N LEU A 165 7.44 10.14 -20.64
CA LEU A 165 6.42 9.25 -21.19
C LEU A 165 6.77 8.71 -22.60
N SER A 166 7.52 9.47 -23.39
CA SER A 166 8.07 9.02 -24.68
C SER A 166 7.07 8.35 -25.64
N GLY A 167 5.79 8.74 -25.56
CA GLY A 167 4.70 8.17 -26.38
C GLY A 167 4.26 6.75 -25.98
N ALA A 168 4.59 6.31 -24.76
CA ALA A 168 4.08 5.06 -24.22
C ALA A 168 2.55 5.12 -24.01
N SER A 169 1.90 3.98 -23.98
CA SER A 169 0.48 3.85 -23.61
C SER A 169 0.29 3.37 -22.16
N PHE A 170 1.33 2.75 -21.59
CA PHE A 170 1.38 2.29 -20.23
C PHE A 170 2.81 2.36 -19.69
N VAL A 171 2.94 2.68 -18.41
CA VAL A 171 4.22 2.68 -17.68
C VAL A 171 4.10 1.79 -16.46
N HIS A 172 5.03 0.84 -16.34
CA HIS A 172 5.30 0.11 -15.10
C HIS A 172 6.42 0.82 -14.35
N TYR A 173 6.36 0.88 -13.02
CA TYR A 173 7.45 1.46 -12.25
C TYR A 173 7.51 0.91 -10.82
N TYR A 174 8.67 1.05 -10.20
CA TYR A 174 8.88 0.82 -8.78
C TYR A 174 9.96 1.78 -8.26
N ILE A 175 9.97 1.99 -6.95
CA ILE A 175 10.95 2.84 -6.27
C ILE A 175 11.93 1.94 -5.53
N SER A 176 13.20 2.34 -5.48
CA SER A 176 14.25 1.66 -4.73
C SER A 176 15.04 2.69 -3.91
N ALA A 177 15.38 2.32 -2.68
CA ALA A 177 16.24 3.12 -1.83
C ALA A 177 17.29 2.24 -1.16
N THR A 178 18.52 2.75 -1.06
CA THR A 178 19.66 2.07 -0.44
C THR A 178 20.28 2.99 0.59
N ASP A 179 20.57 2.49 1.78
CA ASP A 179 21.30 3.19 2.83
C ASP A 179 22.83 3.20 2.61
N ASP A 180 23.57 3.85 3.48
CA ASP A 180 25.05 3.89 3.41
C ASP A 180 25.72 2.74 4.18
N GLY A 181 24.97 1.94 4.91
CA GLY A 181 25.46 0.81 5.70
C GLY A 181 26.32 1.18 6.91
N VAL A 182 26.37 2.46 7.33
CA VAL A 182 27.26 2.91 8.41
C VAL A 182 26.96 2.23 9.74
N ASP A 183 25.69 2.03 10.05
CA ASP A 183 25.26 1.39 11.30
C ASP A 183 25.10 -0.14 11.20
N GLN A 184 25.51 -0.72 10.08
CA GLN A 184 25.42 -2.15 9.78
C GLN A 184 26.60 -2.61 8.89
N ALA A 185 26.81 -3.92 8.79
CA ALA A 185 27.98 -4.46 8.10
C ALA A 185 28.00 -4.21 6.57
N GLN A 186 26.83 -3.92 5.97
CA GLN A 186 26.66 -3.67 4.53
C GLN A 186 25.46 -2.76 4.28
N PRO A 187 25.47 -1.94 3.21
CA PRO A 187 24.28 -1.23 2.75
C PRO A 187 23.13 -2.19 2.50
N LYS A 188 21.92 -1.76 2.84
CA LYS A 188 20.68 -2.49 2.59
C LYS A 188 19.79 -1.71 1.63
N THR A 189 19.04 -2.44 0.84
CA THR A 189 18.13 -1.87 -0.16
C THR A 189 16.71 -2.34 0.09
N SER A 190 15.77 -1.43 -0.05
CA SER A 190 14.35 -1.74 -0.12
C SER A 190 13.74 -1.29 -1.45
N THR A 191 12.56 -1.83 -1.75
CA THR A 191 11.77 -1.42 -2.91
C THR A 191 10.33 -1.08 -2.49
N PHE A 192 9.66 -0.27 -3.30
CA PHE A 192 8.22 -0.05 -3.18
C PHE A 192 7.55 -0.18 -4.56
N PRO A 193 6.60 -1.10 -4.73
CA PRO A 193 6.17 -2.09 -3.75
C PRO A 193 7.31 -2.99 -3.28
N PHE A 194 7.20 -3.52 -2.08
CA PHE A 194 8.25 -4.37 -1.54
C PHE A 194 8.29 -5.75 -2.22
N ASP A 195 7.15 -6.31 -2.59
CA ASP A 195 7.01 -7.59 -3.30
C ASP A 195 6.76 -7.34 -4.79
N LEU A 196 7.82 -7.19 -5.56
CA LEU A 196 7.77 -6.91 -7.00
C LEU A 196 7.21 -8.09 -7.83
N GLU A 197 7.10 -9.29 -7.25
CA GLU A 197 6.50 -10.44 -7.95
C GLU A 197 4.96 -10.40 -7.89
N ASN A 198 4.39 -9.86 -6.80
CA ASN A 198 2.96 -9.88 -6.54
C ASN A 198 2.32 -8.50 -6.44
N ALA A 199 3.10 -7.43 -6.48
CA ALA A 199 2.61 -6.06 -6.47
C ALA A 199 3.35 -5.22 -7.50
N GLU A 200 2.63 -4.33 -8.16
CA GLU A 200 3.15 -3.51 -9.24
C GLU A 200 2.59 -2.10 -9.15
N LEU A 201 3.41 -1.10 -9.43
CA LEU A 201 2.94 0.25 -9.70
C LEU A 201 2.89 0.48 -11.21
N GLY A 202 1.87 1.19 -11.66
CA GLY A 202 1.74 1.51 -13.07
C GLY A 202 0.66 2.56 -13.34
N PHE A 203 0.60 3.01 -14.58
CA PHE A 203 -0.44 3.91 -15.04
C PHE A 203 -0.59 3.91 -16.55
N HIS A 204 -1.83 4.11 -17.00
CA HIS A 204 -2.15 4.30 -18.40
C HIS A 204 -1.93 5.75 -18.82
N ILE A 205 -1.54 5.94 -20.09
CA ILE A 205 -1.45 7.24 -20.74
C ILE A 205 -2.54 7.27 -21.80
N THR A 206 -3.63 7.98 -21.51
CA THR A 206 -4.82 7.94 -22.39
C THR A 206 -5.70 9.18 -22.22
N ASP A 207 -6.29 9.64 -23.33
CA ASP A 207 -7.31 10.70 -23.31
C ASP A 207 -8.71 10.15 -23.01
N ASN A 208 -8.86 8.82 -22.96
CA ASN A 208 -10.12 8.13 -22.72
C ASN A 208 -10.03 7.25 -21.47
N PHE A 209 -9.85 7.92 -20.33
CA PHE A 209 -9.79 7.23 -19.04
C PHE A 209 -11.17 6.64 -18.68
N SER A 210 -11.21 5.37 -18.32
CA SER A 210 -12.43 4.60 -18.10
C SER A 210 -12.43 3.85 -16.77
N ILE A 211 -13.59 3.33 -16.38
CA ILE A 211 -13.75 2.47 -15.20
C ILE A 211 -12.85 1.22 -15.33
N HIS A 212 -12.70 0.67 -16.54
CA HIS A 212 -11.81 -0.46 -16.78
C HIS A 212 -10.38 -0.20 -16.30
N HIS A 213 -9.80 0.96 -16.62
CA HIS A 213 -8.44 1.31 -16.19
C HIS A 213 -8.28 1.37 -14.66
N ILE A 214 -9.36 1.74 -13.94
CA ILE A 214 -9.35 1.80 -12.48
C ILE A 214 -9.45 0.41 -11.86
N GLN A 215 -10.33 -0.42 -12.41
CA GLN A 215 -10.72 -1.70 -11.81
C GLN A 215 -9.78 -2.84 -12.15
N GLU A 216 -9.09 -2.76 -13.28
CA GLU A 216 -8.15 -3.80 -13.71
C GLU A 216 -7.03 -3.95 -12.68
N THR A 217 -6.90 -5.16 -12.14
CA THR A 217 -5.83 -5.54 -11.21
C THR A 217 -4.99 -6.62 -11.85
N PRO A 218 -3.81 -6.29 -12.41
CA PRO A 218 -3.00 -7.25 -13.16
C PRO A 218 -2.31 -8.28 -12.28
N VAL A 219 -2.23 -8.02 -10.98
CA VAL A 219 -1.54 -8.89 -10.02
C VAL A 219 -2.51 -9.51 -9.02
N SER A 220 -2.11 -10.62 -8.44
CA SER A 220 -2.92 -11.42 -7.51
C SER A 220 -3.26 -10.70 -6.20
N SER A 221 -2.56 -9.63 -5.85
CA SER A 221 -2.84 -8.82 -4.66
C SER A 221 -4.20 -8.12 -4.71
N GLY A 222 -4.77 -7.91 -5.92
CA GLY A 222 -5.99 -7.14 -6.11
C GLY A 222 -5.81 -5.63 -5.94
N ILE A 223 -4.57 -5.13 -5.79
CA ILE A 223 -4.27 -3.70 -5.70
C ILE A 223 -4.33 -3.09 -7.10
N GLY A 224 -5.14 -2.05 -7.25
CA GLY A 224 -5.28 -1.31 -8.52
C GLY A 224 -4.21 -0.23 -8.66
N PHE A 225 -3.92 0.15 -9.91
CA PHE A 225 -2.89 1.16 -10.23
C PHE A 225 -3.23 2.59 -9.78
N TYR A 226 -4.48 2.87 -9.41
CA TYR A 226 -4.97 4.23 -9.14
C TYR A 226 -5.36 4.46 -7.69
N GLU A 227 -4.91 3.62 -6.80
CA GLU A 227 -5.08 3.84 -5.37
C GLU A 227 -4.46 5.17 -4.95
N GLY A 228 -5.17 5.93 -4.11
CA GLY A 228 -4.76 7.27 -3.70
C GLY A 228 -4.95 8.36 -4.77
N CYS A 229 -5.38 8.01 -5.98
CA CYS A 229 -5.63 8.96 -7.05
C CYS A 229 -7.03 9.57 -6.99
N MET A 230 -7.12 10.86 -7.31
CA MET A 230 -8.38 11.50 -7.64
C MET A 230 -8.70 11.22 -9.11
N VAL A 231 -9.76 10.49 -9.38
CA VAL A 231 -10.15 10.11 -10.75
C VAL A 231 -11.54 10.61 -11.10
N THR A 232 -11.75 10.83 -12.40
CA THR A 232 -13.05 11.20 -12.96
C THR A 232 -13.48 10.16 -13.97
N VAL A 233 -14.63 9.54 -13.72
CA VAL A 233 -15.24 8.58 -14.64
C VAL A 233 -16.70 8.91 -14.92
N SER A 234 -17.18 8.49 -16.06
CA SER A 234 -18.58 8.67 -16.47
C SER A 234 -19.17 7.33 -16.92
N GLY A 235 -20.47 7.17 -16.74
CA GLY A 235 -21.14 5.96 -17.12
C GLY A 235 -22.65 6.03 -16.88
N VAL A 236 -23.29 4.87 -16.94
CA VAL A 236 -24.73 4.69 -16.65
C VAL A 236 -24.87 4.09 -15.27
N ILE A 237 -25.82 4.61 -14.49
CA ILE A 237 -26.22 4.00 -13.22
C ILE A 237 -26.89 2.66 -13.50
N THR A 238 -26.34 1.58 -13.00
CA THR A 238 -26.86 0.20 -13.17
C THR A 238 -27.51 -0.34 -11.89
N GLY A 239 -27.16 0.22 -10.74
CA GLY A 239 -27.78 -0.04 -9.45
C GLY A 239 -27.91 1.25 -8.67
N ASP A 240 -29.04 1.42 -7.98
CA ASP A 240 -29.32 2.58 -7.13
C ASP A 240 -29.48 2.17 -5.66
N ILE A 241 -29.51 3.17 -4.80
CA ILE A 241 -29.61 3.02 -3.34
C ILE A 241 -30.77 2.13 -2.90
N GLU A 242 -31.94 2.25 -3.53
CA GLU A 242 -33.12 1.48 -3.15
C GLU A 242 -32.95 -0.01 -3.46
N GLN A 243 -32.20 -0.32 -4.52
CA GLN A 243 -31.97 -1.70 -4.97
C GLN A 243 -30.80 -2.37 -4.22
N TYR A 244 -29.80 -1.60 -3.79
CA TYR A 244 -28.58 -2.16 -3.24
C TYR A 244 -28.59 -2.34 -1.72
N ASN A 245 -29.48 -1.79 -1.01
CA ASN A 245 -29.62 -1.74 0.44
C ASN A 245 -29.42 -0.30 0.97
N SER A 246 -30.47 0.26 1.51
CA SER A 246 -30.52 1.62 2.08
C SER A 246 -29.46 1.91 3.17
N TYR A 247 -28.70 0.89 3.59
CA TYR A 247 -27.71 1.01 4.65
C TYR A 247 -26.38 1.63 4.19
N TYR A 248 -26.03 1.53 2.89
CA TYR A 248 -24.71 1.93 2.40
C TYR A 248 -24.68 3.16 1.50
N GLY A 249 -25.82 3.66 1.05
CA GLY A 249 -25.86 4.86 0.21
C GLY A 249 -25.08 4.77 -1.10
N ALA A 250 -24.90 3.55 -1.64
CA ALA A 250 -24.00 3.30 -2.74
C ALA A 250 -24.72 3.13 -4.08
N TYR A 251 -24.11 3.66 -5.13
CA TYR A 251 -24.54 3.49 -6.52
C TYR A 251 -23.56 2.63 -7.30
N ALA A 252 -24.06 1.85 -8.26
CA ALA A 252 -23.22 1.16 -9.23
C ALA A 252 -23.22 1.94 -10.54
N LEU A 253 -22.01 2.28 -11.03
CA LEU A 253 -21.77 2.97 -12.29
C LEU A 253 -21.07 2.03 -13.27
N GLN A 254 -21.49 2.02 -14.53
CA GLN A 254 -20.89 1.18 -15.59
C GLN A 254 -20.69 1.98 -16.86
N ASP A 255 -19.53 1.85 -17.51
CA ASP A 255 -19.19 2.55 -18.75
C ASP A 255 -19.01 1.62 -19.95
N GLY A 256 -19.03 0.30 -19.73
CA GLY A 256 -18.88 -0.72 -20.78
C GLY A 256 -19.54 -2.04 -20.41
N VAL A 257 -19.36 -3.05 -21.23
CA VAL A 257 -19.85 -4.41 -20.99
C VAL A 257 -18.69 -5.34 -20.65
N GLY A 258 -18.92 -6.30 -19.75
CA GLY A 258 -17.94 -7.30 -19.34
C GLY A 258 -17.22 -6.94 -18.05
N GLN A 259 -16.14 -7.68 -17.76
CA GLN A 259 -15.34 -7.53 -16.53
C GLN A 259 -14.69 -6.15 -16.49
N TRP A 260 -14.47 -5.63 -15.28
CA TRP A 260 -13.74 -4.38 -14.99
C TRP A 260 -14.42 -3.08 -15.46
N ASN A 261 -15.62 -3.12 -16.05
CA ASN A 261 -16.33 -1.94 -16.55
C ASN A 261 -17.39 -1.40 -15.59
N GLY A 262 -17.35 -1.78 -14.32
CA GLY A 262 -18.28 -1.33 -13.29
C GLY A 262 -17.57 -0.96 -12.00
N ILE A 263 -18.04 0.10 -11.33
CA ILE A 263 -17.55 0.55 -10.03
C ILE A 263 -18.70 0.87 -9.12
N ILE A 264 -18.54 0.58 -7.83
CA ILE A 264 -19.46 1.02 -6.78
C ILE A 264 -18.86 2.27 -6.14
N PHE A 265 -19.67 3.32 -6.02
CA PHE A 265 -19.28 4.54 -5.33
C PHE A 265 -20.31 4.96 -4.29
N ASP A 266 -19.82 5.56 -3.22
CA ASP A 266 -20.63 6.13 -2.15
C ASP A 266 -20.70 7.65 -2.33
N THR A 267 -21.90 8.20 -2.19
CA THR A 267 -22.11 9.66 -2.24
C THR A 267 -21.90 10.33 -0.87
N GLY A 268 -21.60 9.53 0.15
CA GLY A 268 -21.46 9.99 1.52
C GLY A 268 -22.76 10.58 2.05
N VAL A 269 -22.65 11.74 2.70
CA VAL A 269 -23.80 12.48 3.26
C VAL A 269 -24.54 13.34 2.23
N ASN A 270 -24.09 13.38 0.99
CA ASN A 270 -24.74 14.12 -0.07
C ASN A 270 -25.81 13.23 -0.70
N GLU A 271 -27.07 13.53 -0.42
CA GLU A 271 -28.19 12.88 -1.09
C GLU A 271 -28.22 13.33 -2.56
N VAL A 272 -27.83 12.42 -3.44
CA VAL A 272 -27.98 12.55 -4.88
C VAL A 272 -29.08 11.57 -5.29
N ASP A 273 -30.13 12.06 -5.93
CA ASP A 273 -31.23 11.23 -6.41
C ASP A 273 -30.88 10.74 -7.83
N LEU A 274 -30.24 9.57 -7.89
CA LEU A 274 -29.89 8.88 -9.14
C LEU A 274 -30.69 7.59 -9.25
N THR A 275 -31.23 7.35 -10.43
CA THR A 275 -31.96 6.11 -10.74
C THR A 275 -31.27 5.30 -11.83
N ARG A 276 -31.59 4.02 -11.88
CA ARG A 276 -31.07 3.13 -12.91
C ARG A 276 -31.37 3.66 -14.32
N GLY A 277 -30.32 3.82 -15.12
CA GLY A 277 -30.38 4.35 -16.48
C GLY A 277 -29.90 5.79 -16.59
N ASP A 278 -29.71 6.49 -15.48
CA ASP A 278 -29.18 7.85 -15.51
C ASP A 278 -27.72 7.87 -15.94
N GLN A 279 -27.35 8.90 -16.71
CA GLN A 279 -25.96 9.21 -17.01
C GLN A 279 -25.35 9.98 -15.84
N ALA A 280 -24.24 9.53 -15.34
CA ALA A 280 -23.55 10.15 -14.20
C ALA A 280 -22.06 10.34 -14.49
N VAL A 281 -21.50 11.37 -13.86
CA VAL A 281 -20.06 11.61 -13.78
C VAL A 281 -19.68 11.55 -12.31
N SER A 282 -18.76 10.68 -11.95
CA SER A 282 -18.23 10.56 -10.59
C SER A 282 -16.83 11.15 -10.52
N TYR A 283 -16.62 12.01 -9.52
CA TYR A 283 -15.31 12.47 -9.08
C TYR A 283 -15.02 11.74 -7.78
N THR A 284 -14.13 10.78 -7.81
CA THR A 284 -13.87 9.92 -6.65
C THR A 284 -12.39 9.88 -6.30
N HIS A 285 -12.12 9.86 -5.01
CA HIS A 285 -10.82 9.50 -4.47
C HIS A 285 -10.82 7.99 -4.25
N LEU A 286 -9.92 7.29 -4.95
CA LEU A 286 -9.83 5.84 -4.81
C LEU A 286 -9.09 5.51 -3.52
N THR A 287 -9.82 4.90 -2.61
CA THR A 287 -9.25 4.26 -1.42
C THR A 287 -9.24 2.76 -1.63
N LEU A 288 -8.33 2.06 -0.96
CA LEU A 288 -8.39 0.59 -0.90
C LEU A 288 -9.83 0.18 -0.57
N PRO A 289 -10.38 -0.80 -1.31
CA PRO A 289 -11.59 -1.43 -0.84
C PRO A 289 -11.25 -2.02 0.54
N THR A 290 -11.84 -1.44 1.59
CA THR A 290 -11.94 -2.14 2.87
C THR A 290 -12.81 -3.35 2.59
N SER A 291 -12.19 -4.44 2.16
CA SER A 291 -12.89 -5.69 1.90
C SER A 291 -13.35 -6.26 3.22
N SER A 292 -14.49 -5.78 3.66
CA SER A 292 -15.33 -6.58 4.55
C SER A 292 -15.94 -7.69 3.69
N GLN A 293 -15.23 -8.74 3.49
CA GLN A 293 -15.83 -10.02 3.14
C GLN A 293 -15.69 -10.99 4.30
#